data_032cbd7e35c23ed49010348c7b56d27f
#
_entry.id   032cbd7e35c23ed49010348c7b56d27f
#
_cell.length_a   1.000
_cell.length_b   1.000
_cell.length_c   1.000
_cell.angle_alpha   90.00
_cell.angle_beta   90.00
_cell.angle_gamma   90.00
#
_symmetry.space_group_name_H-M   'P 1'
#
loop_
_entity.id
_entity.type
_entity.pdbx_description
1 polymer ?
#
loop_
_entity_poly.entity_id
_entity_poly.type
_entity_poly.pdbx_seq_one_letter_code
_entity_poly.pdbx_strand_id
1 'polypeptide(L)'
;TPSNSSAASDVYKRQLEKSLKEGKVTEADIDKACRRILEAKYKLGLFANPYKYCDVKRAEKEVFTPEHRSIARQIATETFVLLKNQDNLLPLQRKGNIALIGPLANTRANMPGTWSVAATADKYSTLLEGFKNSVGSKANILYAQGSNLMYDADYQTRATMFGRELPRGNDQELLDEALKVAAQADVIVAALGESSEMSGESSSRSELEMPDAQRHLLEALLKTGKPVVLVLFSGRPVVLTWENENVPAILNVWFGGSEAADAIADVVFG
;
A
#
# COMPACT_ATOMS: atom_id res chain seq x y z
N THR A 1 7.05 8.05 33.76
CA THR A 1 8.13 8.74 33.04
C THR A 1 7.52 9.65 32.00
N PRO A 2 7.90 10.95 31.93
CA PRO A 2 7.44 11.82 30.85
C PRO A 2 7.86 11.20 29.50
N SER A 3 6.98 11.27 28.50
CA SER A 3 7.29 10.80 27.17
C SER A 3 8.51 11.57 26.62
N ASN A 4 9.31 10.95 25.75
CA ASN A 4 10.46 11.61 25.11
C ASN A 4 10.09 12.94 24.44
N SER A 5 8.84 13.10 24.02
CA SER A 5 8.28 14.34 23.47
C SER A 5 8.24 15.49 24.48
N SER A 6 7.86 15.24 25.75
CA SER A 6 7.87 16.30 26.77
C SER A 6 9.28 16.69 27.20
N ALA A 7 10.23 15.74 27.25
CA ALA A 7 11.64 16.04 27.53
C ALA A 7 12.26 16.89 26.41
N ALA A 8 11.97 16.60 25.14
CA ALA A 8 12.40 17.41 24.01
C ALA A 8 11.83 18.85 24.09
N SER A 9 10.55 18.98 24.43
CA SER A 9 9.90 20.30 24.62
C SER A 9 10.60 21.14 25.70
N ASP A 10 11.01 20.55 26.80
CA ASP A 10 11.73 21.26 27.88
C ASP A 10 13.15 21.67 27.47
N VAL A 11 13.82 20.90 26.61
CA VAL A 11 15.11 21.29 26.05
C VAL A 11 14.96 22.52 25.16
N TYR A 12 13.95 22.60 24.30
CA TYR A 12 13.70 23.78 23.45
C TYR A 12 13.39 25.04 24.26
N LYS A 13 12.59 24.94 25.31
CA LYS A 13 12.28 26.08 26.20
C LYS A 13 13.56 26.65 26.82
N ARG A 14 14.42 25.80 27.37
CA ARG A 14 15.70 26.23 27.95
C ARG A 14 16.67 26.82 26.92
N GLN A 15 16.64 26.32 25.68
CA GLN A 15 17.44 26.88 24.58
C GLN A 15 16.97 28.28 24.21
N LEU A 16 15.63 28.54 24.20
CA LEU A 16 15.09 29.85 23.90
C LEU A 16 15.48 30.88 24.97
N GLU A 17 15.34 30.55 26.25
CA GLU A 17 15.78 31.40 27.38
C GLU A 17 17.28 31.69 27.31
N LYS A 18 18.09 30.69 27.01
CA LYS A 18 19.53 30.84 26.84
C LYS A 18 19.83 31.77 25.68
N SER A 19 19.19 31.59 24.52
CA SER A 19 19.41 32.43 23.35
C SER A 19 19.02 33.88 23.58
N LEU A 20 17.96 34.13 24.36
CA LEU A 20 17.57 35.47 24.78
C LEU A 20 18.64 36.11 25.68
N LYS A 21 19.13 35.37 26.68
CA LYS A 21 20.22 35.85 27.58
C LYS A 21 21.51 36.12 26.84
N GLU A 22 21.81 35.34 25.80
CA GLU A 22 23.01 35.49 24.93
C GLU A 22 22.80 36.57 23.84
N GLY A 23 21.66 37.22 23.76
CA GLY A 23 21.35 38.22 22.74
C GLY A 23 21.21 37.69 21.31
N LYS A 24 21.04 36.36 21.13
CA LYS A 24 20.86 35.72 19.83
C LYS A 24 19.46 35.92 19.25
N VAL A 25 18.49 36.08 20.13
CA VAL A 25 17.11 36.45 19.81
C VAL A 25 16.67 37.56 20.75
N THR A 26 15.72 38.40 20.31
CA THR A 26 15.15 39.47 21.11
C THR A 26 13.76 39.07 21.65
N GLU A 27 13.28 39.77 22.68
CA GLU A 27 11.88 39.62 23.14
C GLU A 27 10.90 39.92 22.00
N ALA A 28 11.20 40.92 21.15
CA ALA A 28 10.38 41.26 20.00
C ALA A 28 10.27 40.09 18.99
N ASP A 29 11.30 39.29 18.81
CA ASP A 29 11.26 38.10 17.95
C ASP A 29 10.34 37.02 18.55
N ILE A 30 10.42 36.82 19.86
CA ILE A 30 9.56 35.89 20.59
C ILE A 30 8.10 36.37 20.53
N ASP A 31 7.83 37.65 20.79
CA ASP A 31 6.52 38.23 20.73
C ASP A 31 5.91 38.10 19.33
N LYS A 32 6.70 38.35 18.28
CA LYS A 32 6.26 38.19 16.90
C LYS A 32 5.88 36.74 16.59
N ALA A 33 6.65 35.77 17.07
CA ALA A 33 6.34 34.35 16.89
C ALA A 33 5.04 33.96 17.64
N CYS A 34 4.93 34.39 18.90
CA CYS A 34 3.73 34.16 19.73
C CYS A 34 2.48 34.79 19.11
N ARG A 35 2.57 36.04 18.67
CA ARG A 35 1.47 36.78 18.02
C ARG A 35 0.92 36.04 16.81
N ARG A 36 1.77 35.47 15.96
CA ARG A 36 1.32 34.69 14.79
C ARG A 36 0.42 33.53 15.17
N ILE A 37 0.79 32.79 16.23
CA ILE A 37 -0.01 31.66 16.73
C ILE A 37 -1.32 32.17 17.36
N LEU A 38 -1.26 33.23 18.16
CA LEU A 38 -2.45 33.82 18.78
C LEU A 38 -3.43 34.40 17.73
N GLU A 39 -2.93 35.05 16.69
CA GLU A 39 -3.76 35.54 15.58
C GLU A 39 -4.44 34.37 14.83
N ALA A 40 -3.74 33.28 14.59
CA ALA A 40 -4.35 32.09 13.97
C ALA A 40 -5.47 31.54 14.85
N LYS A 41 -5.23 31.40 16.16
CA LYS A 41 -6.26 30.95 17.13
C LYS A 41 -7.44 31.92 17.18
N TYR A 42 -7.19 33.21 17.12
CA TYR A 42 -8.24 34.25 17.11
C TYR A 42 -9.10 34.14 15.83
N LYS A 43 -8.47 34.07 14.67
CA LYS A 43 -9.16 33.91 13.37
C LYS A 43 -10.00 32.63 13.32
N LEU A 44 -9.54 31.58 13.96
CA LEU A 44 -10.29 30.32 14.08
C LEU A 44 -11.43 30.40 15.12
N GLY A 45 -11.52 31.50 15.92
CA GLY A 45 -12.55 31.68 16.95
C GLY A 45 -12.32 30.83 18.21
N LEU A 46 -11.10 30.30 18.44
CA LEU A 46 -10.81 29.41 19.55
C LEU A 46 -10.80 30.11 20.93
N PHE A 47 -10.65 31.45 20.98
CA PHE A 47 -10.78 32.21 22.21
C PHE A 47 -12.23 32.33 22.68
N ALA A 48 -13.17 32.40 21.72
CA ALA A 48 -14.61 32.44 22.05
C ALA A 48 -15.14 31.02 22.36
N ASN A 49 -14.65 30.01 21.64
CA ASN A 49 -15.02 28.60 21.88
C ASN A 49 -13.85 27.68 21.50
N PRO A 50 -13.05 27.23 22.48
CA PRO A 50 -11.90 26.35 22.22
C PRO A 50 -12.29 24.97 21.67
N TYR A 51 -13.56 24.56 21.86
CA TYR A 51 -14.11 23.29 21.41
C TYR A 51 -14.90 23.39 20.09
N LYS A 52 -14.85 24.54 19.41
CA LYS A 52 -15.64 24.83 18.19
C LYS A 52 -15.52 23.73 17.13
N TYR A 53 -14.35 23.10 17.03
CA TYR A 53 -14.08 22.07 16.04
C TYR A 53 -14.10 20.64 16.61
N CYS A 54 -14.45 20.49 17.90
CA CYS A 54 -14.54 19.20 18.57
C CYS A 54 -15.97 18.67 18.48
N ASP A 55 -16.25 17.98 17.38
CA ASP A 55 -17.50 17.24 17.18
C ASP A 55 -17.15 15.77 16.91
N VAL A 56 -17.37 14.91 17.92
CA VAL A 56 -17.06 13.47 17.83
C VAL A 56 -17.88 12.74 16.77
N LYS A 57 -19.06 13.30 16.40
CA LYS A 57 -19.93 12.72 15.37
C LYS A 57 -19.60 13.21 13.96
N ARG A 58 -18.77 14.25 13.84
CA ARG A 58 -18.42 14.81 12.52
C ARG A 58 -17.64 13.82 11.68
N ALA A 59 -16.72 13.07 12.30
CA ALA A 59 -15.94 12.07 11.60
C ALA A 59 -16.80 10.99 10.92
N GLU A 60 -17.91 10.58 11.56
CA GLU A 60 -18.84 9.60 10.98
C GLU A 60 -19.50 10.10 9.69
N LYS A 61 -19.68 11.42 9.56
CA LYS A 61 -20.36 12.05 8.43
C LYS A 61 -19.40 12.51 7.33
N GLU A 62 -18.19 12.90 7.70
CA GLU A 62 -17.25 13.59 6.80
C GLU A 62 -16.07 12.72 6.39
N VAL A 63 -15.76 11.64 7.13
CA VAL A 63 -14.62 10.78 6.83
C VAL A 63 -15.10 9.51 6.14
N PHE A 64 -14.37 9.13 5.08
CA PHE A 64 -14.61 7.90 4.34
C PHE A 64 -16.02 7.80 3.73
N THR A 65 -16.54 8.92 3.25
CA THR A 65 -17.85 8.97 2.57
C THR A 65 -17.80 8.26 1.22
N PRO A 66 -18.95 7.84 0.65
CA PRO A 66 -18.98 7.26 -0.70
C PRO A 66 -18.33 8.15 -1.77
N GLU A 67 -18.48 9.47 -1.65
CA GLU A 67 -17.84 10.45 -2.54
C GLU A 67 -16.32 10.43 -2.38
N HIS A 68 -15.80 10.46 -1.14
CA HIS A 68 -14.35 10.37 -0.88
C HIS A 68 -13.77 9.07 -1.41
N ARG A 69 -14.48 7.94 -1.25
CA ARG A 69 -14.08 6.65 -1.78
C ARG A 69 -14.03 6.65 -3.31
N SER A 70 -15.04 7.23 -3.97
CA SER A 70 -15.06 7.36 -5.43
C SER A 70 -13.88 8.17 -5.95
N ILE A 71 -13.58 9.31 -5.32
CA ILE A 71 -12.43 10.15 -5.66
C ILE A 71 -11.11 9.40 -5.40
N ALA A 72 -10.97 8.71 -4.26
CA ALA A 72 -9.79 7.92 -3.94
C ALA A 72 -9.54 6.81 -4.97
N ARG A 73 -10.59 6.11 -5.42
CA ARG A 73 -10.52 5.09 -6.47
C ARG A 73 -10.05 5.69 -7.80
N GLN A 74 -10.62 6.82 -8.22
CA GLN A 74 -10.19 7.52 -9.42
C GLN A 74 -8.71 7.94 -9.33
N ILE A 75 -8.31 8.58 -8.25
CA ILE A 75 -6.90 8.98 -8.06
C ILE A 75 -5.99 7.75 -8.09
N ALA A 76 -6.36 6.64 -7.45
CA ALA A 76 -5.57 5.42 -7.47
C ALA A 76 -5.36 4.91 -8.91
N THR A 77 -6.41 4.85 -9.74
CA THR A 77 -6.27 4.43 -11.15
C THR A 77 -5.31 5.32 -11.94
N GLU A 78 -5.30 6.62 -11.68
CA GLU A 78 -4.43 7.59 -12.36
C GLU A 78 -2.96 7.51 -11.92
N THR A 79 -2.67 6.87 -10.75
CA THR A 79 -1.29 6.70 -10.26
C THR A 79 -0.61 5.44 -10.80
N PHE A 80 -1.36 4.48 -11.31
CA PHE A 80 -0.81 3.22 -11.80
C PHE A 80 -0.03 3.41 -13.09
N VAL A 81 1.01 2.61 -13.27
CA VAL A 81 1.89 2.71 -14.44
C VAL A 81 1.91 1.40 -15.21
N LEU A 82 1.39 1.42 -16.42
CA LEU A 82 1.47 0.28 -17.34
C LEU A 82 2.87 0.24 -17.95
N LEU A 83 3.76 -0.58 -17.38
CA LEU A 83 5.16 -0.68 -17.81
C LEU A 83 5.34 -1.50 -19.09
N LYS A 84 4.50 -2.53 -19.26
CA LYS A 84 4.52 -3.40 -20.45
C LYS A 84 3.13 -3.95 -20.72
N ASN A 85 2.75 -4.05 -21.99
CA ASN A 85 1.50 -4.67 -22.44
C ASN A 85 1.65 -5.25 -23.84
N GLN A 86 2.32 -6.40 -23.92
CA GLN A 86 2.54 -7.09 -25.17
C GLN A 86 1.22 -7.65 -25.71
N ASP A 87 1.02 -7.52 -27.02
CA ASP A 87 -0.15 -8.03 -27.76
C ASP A 87 -1.50 -7.53 -27.21
N ASN A 88 -1.50 -6.39 -26.51
CA ASN A 88 -2.66 -5.82 -25.85
C ASN A 88 -3.36 -6.83 -24.90
N LEU A 89 -2.57 -7.57 -24.11
CA LEU A 89 -3.07 -8.53 -23.13
C LEU A 89 -4.03 -7.87 -22.12
N LEU A 90 -3.71 -6.64 -21.68
CA LEU A 90 -4.60 -5.79 -20.90
C LEU A 90 -5.37 -4.83 -21.82
N PRO A 91 -6.65 -4.51 -21.52
CA PRO A 91 -7.44 -5.03 -20.40
C PRO A 91 -7.92 -6.48 -20.64
N LEU A 92 -8.02 -7.24 -19.55
CA LEU A 92 -8.53 -8.61 -19.58
C LEU A 92 -10.03 -8.63 -19.82
N GLN A 93 -10.50 -9.61 -20.57
CA GLN A 93 -11.93 -9.83 -20.71
C GLN A 93 -12.51 -10.49 -19.45
N ARG A 94 -13.69 -10.02 -19.00
CA ARG A 94 -14.42 -10.61 -17.89
C ARG A 94 -15.12 -11.91 -18.32
N LYS A 95 -14.31 -12.97 -18.58
CA LYS A 95 -14.81 -14.30 -19.01
C LYS A 95 -13.88 -15.42 -18.56
N GLY A 96 -14.39 -16.65 -18.53
CA GLY A 96 -13.62 -17.86 -18.24
C GLY A 96 -13.06 -17.91 -16.83
N ASN A 97 -11.93 -18.55 -16.66
CA ASN A 97 -11.24 -18.73 -15.39
C ASN A 97 -10.01 -17.84 -15.33
N ILE A 98 -9.95 -16.96 -14.36
CA ILE A 98 -8.83 -16.06 -14.12
C ILE A 98 -8.17 -16.48 -12.81
N ALA A 99 -6.93 -16.90 -12.84
CA ALA A 99 -6.17 -17.20 -11.63
C ALA A 99 -5.54 -15.92 -11.08
N LEU A 100 -5.90 -15.56 -9.86
CA LEU A 100 -5.25 -14.51 -9.08
C LEU A 100 -4.30 -15.18 -8.08
N ILE A 101 -3.00 -15.06 -8.30
CA ILE A 101 -1.97 -15.77 -7.55
C ILE A 101 -0.96 -14.79 -6.97
N GLY A 102 -0.60 -14.96 -5.72
CA GLY A 102 0.43 -14.16 -5.06
C GLY A 102 0.13 -13.87 -3.59
N PRO A 103 1.17 -13.66 -2.77
CA PRO A 103 1.02 -13.38 -1.34
C PRO A 103 0.31 -12.04 -1.06
N LEU A 104 0.32 -11.10 -2.03
CA LEU A 104 -0.31 -9.79 -1.90
C LEU A 104 -1.75 -9.73 -2.44
N ALA A 105 -2.26 -10.84 -2.99
CA ALA A 105 -3.60 -10.88 -3.59
C ALA A 105 -4.75 -10.82 -2.56
N ASN A 106 -4.54 -11.39 -1.37
CA ASN A 106 -5.59 -11.50 -0.34
C ASN A 106 -5.16 -10.88 0.99
N THR A 107 -4.69 -9.65 0.95
CA THR A 107 -4.33 -8.86 2.14
C THR A 107 -4.94 -7.46 2.06
N ARG A 108 -5.57 -7.00 3.16
CA ARG A 108 -6.10 -5.64 3.26
C ARG A 108 -5.06 -4.65 3.76
N ALA A 109 -4.31 -5.07 4.77
CA ALA A 109 -3.40 -4.20 5.51
C ALA A 109 -2.23 -3.67 4.68
N ASN A 110 -1.87 -4.36 3.59
CA ASN A 110 -0.79 -3.94 2.70
C ASN A 110 -1.24 -2.95 1.59
N MET A 111 -2.55 -2.81 1.33
CA MET A 111 -3.07 -1.96 0.25
C MET A 111 -2.72 -0.47 0.39
N PRO A 112 -2.83 0.15 1.59
CA PRO A 112 -2.57 1.58 1.75
C PRO A 112 -1.08 1.94 1.90
N GLY A 113 -0.18 0.98 1.99
CA GLY A 113 1.26 1.22 2.17
C GLY A 113 1.65 1.59 3.61
N THR A 114 2.95 1.85 3.84
CA THR A 114 3.55 2.08 5.15
C THR A 114 3.04 3.34 5.84
N TRP A 115 2.87 4.43 5.08
CA TRP A 115 2.57 5.76 5.62
C TRP A 115 1.12 6.00 5.98
N SER A 116 0.31 4.96 6.00
CA SER A 116 -1.11 4.98 6.37
C SER A 116 -1.32 4.74 7.86
N VAL A 117 -0.84 5.64 8.71
CA VAL A 117 -0.77 5.48 10.18
C VAL A 117 -2.14 5.28 10.83
N ALA A 118 -3.19 5.91 10.30
CA ALA A 118 -4.56 5.82 10.82
C ALA A 118 -5.46 4.89 9.99
N ALA A 119 -4.86 4.00 9.20
CA ALA A 119 -5.59 3.06 8.36
C ALA A 119 -6.35 2.03 9.19
N THR A 120 -7.58 1.73 8.78
CA THR A 120 -8.46 0.73 9.41
C THR A 120 -8.70 -0.38 8.37
N ALA A 121 -7.94 -1.46 8.47
CA ALA A 121 -7.85 -2.50 7.44
C ALA A 121 -9.19 -3.18 7.11
N ASP A 122 -10.12 -3.28 8.06
CA ASP A 122 -11.47 -3.83 7.86
C ASP A 122 -12.35 -3.01 6.90
N LYS A 123 -11.97 -1.76 6.61
CA LYS A 123 -12.66 -0.88 5.66
C LYS A 123 -12.18 -1.02 4.21
N TYR A 124 -11.14 -1.81 3.97
CA TYR A 124 -10.55 -1.98 2.63
C TYR A 124 -10.88 -3.35 2.07
N SER A 125 -10.98 -3.43 0.73
CA SER A 125 -11.08 -4.70 0.04
C SER A 125 -9.70 -5.32 -0.19
N THR A 126 -9.62 -6.65 -0.21
CA THR A 126 -8.46 -7.34 -0.79
C THR A 126 -8.55 -7.28 -2.31
N LEU A 127 -7.42 -7.48 -3.01
CA LEU A 127 -7.46 -7.54 -4.47
C LEU A 127 -8.37 -8.68 -4.96
N LEU A 128 -8.39 -9.81 -4.24
CA LEU A 128 -9.30 -10.93 -4.51
C LEU A 128 -10.77 -10.51 -4.44
N GLU A 129 -11.14 -9.74 -3.44
CA GLU A 129 -12.51 -9.20 -3.31
C GLU A 129 -12.83 -8.21 -4.44
N GLY A 130 -11.91 -7.28 -4.73
CA GLY A 130 -12.07 -6.31 -5.83
C GLY A 130 -12.26 -6.99 -7.19
N PHE A 131 -11.46 -8.03 -7.48
CA PHE A 131 -11.60 -8.81 -8.70
C PHE A 131 -12.94 -9.54 -8.77
N LYS A 132 -13.34 -10.25 -7.71
CA LYS A 132 -14.64 -10.93 -7.64
C LYS A 132 -15.80 -9.97 -7.85
N ASN A 133 -15.74 -8.80 -7.21
CA ASN A 133 -16.77 -7.76 -7.37
C ASN A 133 -16.83 -7.23 -8.81
N SER A 134 -15.66 -6.98 -9.43
CA SER A 134 -15.58 -6.43 -10.80
C SER A 134 -16.10 -7.42 -11.85
N VAL A 135 -15.78 -8.71 -11.72
CA VAL A 135 -16.20 -9.70 -12.72
C VAL A 135 -17.63 -10.21 -12.47
N GLY A 136 -18.11 -10.18 -11.24
CA GLY A 136 -19.43 -10.69 -10.86
C GLY A 136 -19.63 -12.15 -11.27
N SER A 137 -20.70 -12.44 -12.01
CA SER A 137 -20.99 -13.77 -12.55
C SER A 137 -20.40 -14.04 -13.95
N LYS A 138 -19.64 -13.08 -14.52
CA LYS A 138 -19.14 -13.18 -15.91
C LYS A 138 -17.89 -14.02 -16.03
N ALA A 139 -17.11 -14.14 -14.95
CA ALA A 139 -15.88 -14.92 -14.91
C ALA A 139 -15.69 -15.56 -13.52
N ASN A 140 -14.83 -16.57 -13.44
CA ASN A 140 -14.44 -17.20 -12.18
C ASN A 140 -13.07 -16.68 -11.77
N ILE A 141 -12.94 -16.20 -10.54
CA ILE A 141 -11.64 -15.87 -9.94
C ILE A 141 -11.20 -17.05 -9.08
N LEU A 142 -10.16 -17.74 -9.54
CA LEU A 142 -9.48 -18.80 -8.80
C LEU A 142 -8.32 -18.14 -8.02
N TYR A 143 -8.06 -18.58 -6.79
CA TYR A 143 -7.05 -17.97 -5.93
C TYR A 143 -6.08 -19.00 -5.36
N ALA A 144 -4.81 -18.65 -5.31
CA ALA A 144 -3.79 -19.31 -4.49
C ALA A 144 -2.79 -18.26 -3.97
N GLN A 145 -2.24 -18.46 -2.76
CA GLN A 145 -1.18 -17.61 -2.23
C GLN A 145 0.12 -17.77 -3.03
N GLY A 146 0.47 -18.99 -3.40
CA GLY A 146 1.54 -19.36 -4.32
C GLY A 146 2.95 -19.30 -3.77
N SER A 147 3.27 -18.35 -2.92
CA SER A 147 4.56 -18.26 -2.24
C SER A 147 4.45 -17.56 -0.89
N ASN A 148 5.48 -17.68 -0.08
CA ASN A 148 5.75 -16.74 0.99
C ASN A 148 6.18 -15.38 0.39
N LEU A 149 6.22 -14.33 1.21
CA LEU A 149 6.73 -13.04 0.78
C LEU A 149 8.21 -13.13 0.39
N MET A 150 8.99 -13.85 1.21
CA MET A 150 10.41 -14.15 1.01
C MET A 150 10.73 -15.52 1.60
N TYR A 151 11.86 -16.13 1.17
CA TYR A 151 12.36 -17.36 1.79
C TYR A 151 12.86 -17.11 3.21
N ASP A 152 13.53 -15.98 3.46
CA ASP A 152 13.98 -15.59 4.80
C ASP A 152 12.77 -15.26 5.72
N ALA A 153 12.51 -16.16 6.67
CA ALA A 153 11.38 -16.04 7.60
C ALA A 153 11.54 -14.88 8.57
N ASP A 154 12.75 -14.61 9.03
CA ASP A 154 13.03 -13.51 9.97
C ASP A 154 12.87 -12.16 9.28
N TYR A 155 13.32 -12.07 8.04
CA TYR A 155 13.08 -10.87 7.24
C TYR A 155 11.59 -10.68 6.95
N GLN A 156 10.86 -11.73 6.56
CA GLN A 156 9.42 -11.65 6.34
C GLN A 156 8.68 -11.16 7.60
N THR A 157 9.03 -11.66 8.77
CA THR A 157 8.43 -11.23 10.04
C THR A 157 8.63 -9.74 10.27
N ARG A 158 9.84 -9.21 10.00
CA ARG A 158 10.11 -7.77 10.09
C ARG A 158 9.39 -6.96 9.01
N ALA A 159 9.30 -7.50 7.80
CA ALA A 159 8.68 -6.87 6.65
C ALA A 159 7.14 -6.88 6.68
N THR A 160 6.53 -7.50 7.69
CA THR A 160 5.07 -7.60 7.84
C THR A 160 4.59 -7.29 9.25
N MET A 161 5.41 -6.61 10.07
CA MET A 161 5.05 -6.20 11.43
C MET A 161 3.93 -5.13 11.44
N PHE A 162 3.53 -4.69 12.62
CA PHE A 162 2.48 -3.69 12.84
C PHE A 162 1.08 -4.09 12.36
N GLY A 163 0.70 -5.36 12.58
CA GLY A 163 -0.63 -5.87 12.24
C GLY A 163 -0.85 -6.06 10.73
N ARG A 164 0.24 -6.20 9.97
CA ARG A 164 0.23 -6.43 8.52
C ARG A 164 0.81 -7.79 8.14
N GLU A 165 0.76 -8.73 9.09
CA GLU A 165 1.28 -10.07 8.93
C GLU A 165 0.69 -10.74 7.69
N LEU A 166 1.56 -11.43 6.96
CA LEU A 166 1.17 -12.30 5.86
C LEU A 166 1.35 -13.76 6.32
N PRO A 167 0.35 -14.62 6.08
CA PRO A 167 0.44 -16.03 6.45
C PRO A 167 1.67 -16.67 5.80
N ARG A 168 2.45 -17.41 6.62
CA ARG A 168 3.58 -18.18 6.13
C ARG A 168 3.20 -19.64 6.06
N GLY A 169 3.47 -20.28 4.91
CA GLY A 169 3.24 -21.69 4.66
C GLY A 169 4.52 -22.41 4.23
N ASN A 170 4.37 -23.69 3.93
CA ASN A 170 5.43 -24.49 3.31
C ASN A 170 5.60 -24.02 1.85
N ASP A 171 6.84 -23.68 1.46
CA ASP A 171 7.12 -23.09 0.14
C ASP A 171 6.70 -24.03 -1.01
N GLN A 172 6.96 -25.34 -0.90
CA GLN A 172 6.59 -26.31 -1.94
C GLN A 172 5.08 -26.51 -2.03
N GLU A 173 4.39 -26.62 -0.90
CA GLU A 173 2.93 -26.78 -0.87
C GLU A 173 2.22 -25.56 -1.48
N LEU A 174 2.69 -24.35 -1.15
CA LEU A 174 2.16 -23.10 -1.72
C LEU A 174 2.36 -23.05 -3.25
N LEU A 175 3.53 -23.44 -3.73
CA LEU A 175 3.82 -23.49 -5.16
C LEU A 175 2.97 -24.53 -5.87
N ASP A 176 2.84 -25.74 -5.31
CA ASP A 176 2.05 -26.84 -5.90
C ASP A 176 0.56 -26.45 -5.99
N GLU A 177 0.02 -25.78 -4.97
CA GLU A 177 -1.34 -25.24 -5.01
C GLU A 177 -1.51 -24.19 -6.12
N ALA A 178 -0.57 -23.26 -6.22
CA ALA A 178 -0.61 -22.24 -7.27
C ALA A 178 -0.58 -22.86 -8.66
N LEU A 179 0.24 -23.87 -8.92
CA LEU A 179 0.32 -24.54 -10.20
C LEU A 179 -0.98 -25.31 -10.52
N LYS A 180 -1.62 -25.94 -9.52
CA LYS A 180 -2.96 -26.56 -9.69
C LYS A 180 -4.03 -25.55 -10.07
N VAL A 181 -4.00 -24.36 -9.45
CA VAL A 181 -4.92 -23.25 -9.77
C VAL A 181 -4.62 -22.70 -11.16
N ALA A 182 -3.35 -22.47 -11.49
CA ALA A 182 -2.90 -21.98 -12.79
C ALA A 182 -3.31 -22.93 -13.95
N ALA A 183 -3.25 -24.23 -13.74
CA ALA A 183 -3.64 -25.23 -14.74
C ALA A 183 -5.12 -25.12 -15.15
N GLN A 184 -5.99 -24.65 -14.26
CA GLN A 184 -7.42 -24.48 -14.49
C GLN A 184 -7.79 -23.12 -15.10
N ALA A 185 -6.83 -22.20 -15.21
CA ALA A 185 -7.06 -20.84 -15.64
C ALA A 185 -6.81 -20.66 -17.15
N ASP A 186 -7.46 -19.65 -17.71
CA ASP A 186 -7.22 -19.16 -19.07
C ASP A 186 -6.12 -18.08 -19.08
N VAL A 187 -6.03 -17.31 -17.98
CA VAL A 187 -5.03 -16.26 -17.76
C VAL A 187 -4.67 -16.19 -16.28
N ILE A 188 -3.43 -15.80 -15.99
CA ILE A 188 -2.92 -15.65 -14.63
C ILE A 188 -2.66 -14.17 -14.35
N VAL A 189 -3.11 -13.68 -13.22
CA VAL A 189 -2.74 -12.39 -12.64
C VAL A 189 -1.89 -12.67 -11.41
N ALA A 190 -0.61 -12.33 -11.49
CA ALA A 190 0.36 -12.52 -10.42
C ALA A 190 0.45 -11.24 -9.58
N ALA A 191 -0.07 -11.25 -8.35
CA ALA A 191 -0.07 -10.12 -7.41
C ALA A 191 1.16 -10.21 -6.50
N LEU A 192 2.27 -9.60 -6.93
CA LEU A 192 3.60 -9.77 -6.37
C LEU A 192 4.27 -8.43 -6.08
N GLY A 193 5.37 -8.47 -5.36
CA GLY A 193 6.20 -7.32 -5.08
C GLY A 193 6.54 -7.13 -3.61
N GLU A 194 6.65 -5.88 -3.19
CA GLU A 194 6.96 -5.53 -1.80
C GLU A 194 5.69 -5.50 -0.93
N SER A 195 5.82 -5.95 0.32
CA SER A 195 4.85 -5.58 1.36
C SER A 195 5.01 -4.12 1.74
N SER A 196 4.00 -3.53 2.38
CA SER A 196 4.04 -2.13 2.81
C SER A 196 5.25 -1.81 3.71
N GLU A 197 5.69 -2.74 4.56
CA GLU A 197 6.81 -2.54 5.48
C GLU A 197 8.19 -2.75 4.85
N MET A 198 8.29 -3.22 3.61
CA MET A 198 9.56 -3.34 2.90
C MET A 198 10.07 -1.99 2.38
N SER A 199 9.22 -0.98 2.32
CA SER A 199 9.57 0.40 1.94
C SER A 199 8.99 1.38 2.95
N GLY A 200 9.76 2.30 3.46
CA GLY A 200 9.31 3.29 4.44
C GLY A 200 10.38 3.58 5.49
N GLU A 201 9.96 4.14 6.60
CA GLU A 201 10.86 4.48 7.70
C GLU A 201 11.51 3.23 8.29
N SER A 202 12.81 3.30 8.48
CA SER A 202 13.65 2.21 8.99
C SER A 202 13.69 0.95 8.10
N SER A 203 13.25 1.05 6.84
CA SER A 203 13.29 -0.05 5.87
C SER A 203 14.30 0.24 4.78
N SER A 204 15.34 -0.59 4.69
CA SER A 204 16.37 -0.50 3.66
C SER A 204 16.56 -1.84 2.96
N ARG A 205 16.89 -1.80 1.67
CA ARG A 205 17.24 -2.96 0.86
C ARG A 205 18.49 -2.64 0.04
N SER A 206 19.45 -3.54 0.05
CA SER A 206 20.64 -3.48 -0.82
C SER A 206 20.33 -3.99 -2.22
N GLU A 207 19.43 -4.96 -2.32
CA GLU A 207 18.96 -5.55 -3.58
C GLU A 207 17.57 -5.04 -3.87
N LEU A 208 17.39 -4.42 -5.05
CA LEU A 208 16.13 -3.79 -5.45
C LEU A 208 15.31 -4.64 -6.42
N GLU A 209 15.64 -5.91 -6.54
CA GLU A 209 14.88 -6.89 -7.35
C GLU A 209 13.62 -7.37 -6.62
N MET A 210 12.76 -8.09 -7.34
CA MET A 210 11.60 -8.76 -6.71
C MET A 210 12.06 -9.73 -5.61
N PRO A 211 11.27 -9.90 -4.54
CA PRO A 211 11.58 -10.87 -3.50
C PRO A 211 11.75 -12.28 -4.07
N ASP A 212 12.74 -13.02 -3.57
CA ASP A 212 13.23 -14.30 -4.10
C ASP A 212 12.17 -15.40 -4.23
N ALA A 213 11.36 -15.61 -3.20
CA ALA A 213 10.28 -16.60 -3.22
C ALA A 213 9.21 -16.27 -4.28
N GLN A 214 8.91 -14.98 -4.45
CA GLN A 214 7.94 -14.51 -5.43
C GLN A 214 8.49 -14.56 -6.85
N ARG A 215 9.78 -14.33 -7.01
CA ARG A 215 10.46 -14.49 -8.29
C ARG A 215 10.39 -15.95 -8.76
N HIS A 216 10.67 -16.90 -7.87
CA HIS A 216 10.57 -18.33 -8.17
C HIS A 216 9.13 -18.72 -8.55
N LEU A 217 8.13 -18.22 -7.83
CA LEU A 217 6.73 -18.41 -8.20
C LEU A 217 6.44 -17.88 -9.61
N LEU A 218 6.86 -16.66 -9.93
CA LEU A 218 6.61 -16.06 -11.26
C LEU A 218 7.24 -16.88 -12.39
N GLU A 219 8.46 -17.36 -12.19
CA GLU A 219 9.14 -18.26 -13.13
C GLU A 219 8.35 -19.56 -13.36
N ALA A 220 7.81 -20.15 -12.30
CA ALA A 220 7.00 -21.36 -12.38
C ALA A 220 5.67 -21.11 -13.10
N LEU A 221 5.02 -19.97 -12.84
CA LEU A 221 3.78 -19.59 -13.51
C LEU A 221 3.98 -19.37 -15.02
N LEU A 222 5.06 -18.72 -15.43
CA LEU A 222 5.40 -18.54 -16.85
C LEU A 222 5.64 -19.88 -17.58
N LYS A 223 6.24 -20.87 -16.90
CA LYS A 223 6.44 -22.22 -17.45
C LYS A 223 5.14 -22.97 -17.73
N THR A 224 4.01 -22.55 -17.21
CA THR A 224 2.70 -23.13 -17.53
C THR A 224 2.24 -22.85 -18.96
N GLY A 225 2.87 -21.89 -19.65
CA GLY A 225 2.50 -21.44 -20.99
C GLY A 225 1.22 -20.61 -21.04
N LYS A 226 0.61 -20.29 -19.90
CA LYS A 226 -0.55 -19.40 -19.82
C LYS A 226 -0.12 -17.93 -19.90
N PRO A 227 -0.94 -17.02 -20.45
CA PRO A 227 -0.68 -15.59 -20.37
C PRO A 227 -0.59 -15.15 -18.90
N VAL A 228 0.44 -14.36 -18.56
CA VAL A 228 0.66 -13.86 -17.19
C VAL A 228 0.68 -12.33 -17.19
N VAL A 229 -0.12 -11.72 -16.31
CA VAL A 229 -0.07 -10.30 -15.98
C VAL A 229 0.58 -10.16 -14.62
N LEU A 230 1.67 -9.41 -14.52
CA LEU A 230 2.27 -9.04 -13.24
C LEU A 230 1.62 -7.75 -12.74
N VAL A 231 0.90 -7.83 -11.63
CA VAL A 231 0.45 -6.68 -10.83
C VAL A 231 1.48 -6.48 -9.73
N LEU A 232 2.34 -5.47 -9.92
CA LEU A 232 3.50 -5.22 -9.07
C LEU A 232 3.17 -4.22 -7.97
N PHE A 233 3.26 -4.64 -6.73
CA PHE A 233 3.20 -3.78 -5.54
C PHE A 233 4.60 -3.32 -5.16
N SER A 234 4.80 -2.03 -4.96
CA SER A 234 6.08 -1.50 -4.48
C SER A 234 5.94 -0.10 -3.90
N GLY A 235 6.79 0.25 -2.94
CA GLY A 235 6.88 1.63 -2.42
C GLY A 235 8.10 2.38 -2.97
N ARG A 236 8.81 1.79 -3.92
CA ARG A 236 10.01 2.31 -4.57
C ARG A 236 10.15 1.75 -5.99
N PRO A 237 10.97 2.32 -6.87
CA PRO A 237 11.35 1.67 -8.11
C PRO A 237 12.05 0.33 -7.83
N VAL A 238 11.61 -0.73 -8.50
CA VAL A 238 12.17 -2.09 -8.43
C VAL A 238 12.88 -2.39 -9.73
N VAL A 239 14.01 -3.09 -9.66
CA VAL A 239 14.74 -3.57 -10.85
C VAL A 239 13.95 -4.73 -11.48
N LEU A 240 13.49 -4.53 -12.70
CA LEU A 240 12.60 -5.46 -13.40
C LEU A 240 13.23 -5.99 -14.71
N THR A 241 14.53 -6.08 -14.80
CA THR A 241 15.22 -6.48 -16.05
C THR A 241 14.69 -7.80 -16.58
N TRP A 242 14.68 -8.82 -15.74
CA TRP A 242 14.19 -10.14 -16.14
C TRP A 242 12.68 -10.18 -16.37
N GLU A 243 11.90 -9.52 -15.52
CA GLU A 243 10.43 -9.44 -15.66
C GLU A 243 10.06 -8.76 -16.99
N ASN A 244 10.78 -7.71 -17.35
CA ASN A 244 10.56 -7.02 -18.61
C ASN A 244 10.87 -7.93 -19.84
N GLU A 245 11.83 -8.82 -19.74
CA GLU A 245 12.16 -9.76 -20.82
C GLU A 245 11.13 -10.88 -20.92
N ASN A 246 10.61 -11.39 -19.80
CA ASN A 246 9.88 -12.65 -19.73
C ASN A 246 8.37 -12.51 -19.52
N VAL A 247 7.89 -11.43 -18.88
CA VAL A 247 6.47 -11.24 -18.57
C VAL A 247 5.79 -10.41 -19.67
N PRO A 248 4.67 -10.86 -20.25
CA PRO A 248 4.03 -10.14 -21.36
C PRO A 248 3.31 -8.84 -20.93
N ALA A 249 2.80 -8.75 -19.70
CA ALA A 249 2.17 -7.52 -19.20
C ALA A 249 2.58 -7.22 -17.76
N ILE A 250 2.95 -5.98 -17.48
CA ILE A 250 3.41 -5.50 -16.17
C ILE A 250 2.68 -4.20 -15.83
N LEU A 251 1.89 -4.23 -14.78
CA LEU A 251 1.19 -3.07 -14.21
C LEU A 251 1.75 -2.78 -12.82
N ASN A 252 2.47 -1.67 -12.66
CA ASN A 252 2.94 -1.22 -11.35
C ASN A 252 1.84 -0.42 -10.66
N VAL A 253 1.39 -0.89 -9.51
CA VAL A 253 0.24 -0.34 -8.77
C VAL A 253 0.63 0.39 -7.50
N TRP A 254 1.92 0.43 -7.17
CA TRP A 254 2.42 1.01 -5.93
C TRP A 254 1.65 0.48 -4.71
N PHE A 255 1.24 1.40 -3.82
CA PHE A 255 0.26 1.18 -2.75
C PHE A 255 -0.88 2.18 -2.96
N GLY A 256 -1.95 1.73 -3.59
CA GLY A 256 -3.03 2.60 -4.10
C GLY A 256 -4.03 3.10 -3.05
N GLY A 257 -3.81 2.84 -1.76
CA GLY A 257 -4.69 3.32 -0.69
C GLY A 257 -5.91 2.44 -0.42
N SER A 258 -6.92 3.03 0.21
CA SER A 258 -8.14 2.32 0.65
C SER A 258 -8.94 1.69 -0.48
N GLU A 259 -8.92 2.27 -1.65
CA GLU A 259 -9.70 1.82 -2.81
C GLU A 259 -8.82 1.11 -3.87
N ALA A 260 -7.58 0.76 -3.51
CA ALA A 260 -6.61 0.16 -4.44
C ALA A 260 -7.14 -1.10 -5.13
N ALA A 261 -7.82 -1.97 -4.39
CA ALA A 261 -8.32 -3.24 -4.93
C ALA A 261 -9.29 -3.05 -6.10
N ASP A 262 -10.26 -2.15 -5.92
CA ASP A 262 -11.24 -1.83 -6.96
C ASP A 262 -10.60 -1.03 -8.10
N ALA A 263 -9.68 -0.11 -7.80
CA ALA A 263 -8.95 0.65 -8.80
C ALA A 263 -8.05 -0.25 -9.68
N ILE A 264 -7.37 -1.24 -9.09
CA ILE A 264 -6.59 -2.23 -9.85
C ILE A 264 -7.51 -3.06 -10.74
N ALA A 265 -8.66 -3.47 -10.22
CA ALA A 265 -9.64 -4.21 -11.01
C ALA A 265 -10.17 -3.39 -12.21
N ASP A 266 -10.40 -2.08 -12.03
CA ASP A 266 -10.79 -1.18 -13.12
C ASP A 266 -9.75 -1.17 -14.25
N VAL A 267 -8.47 -1.03 -13.90
CA VAL A 267 -7.40 -0.97 -14.92
C VAL A 267 -7.16 -2.34 -15.57
N VAL A 268 -7.26 -3.42 -14.79
CA VAL A 268 -7.03 -4.78 -15.29
C VAL A 268 -8.15 -5.24 -16.22
N PHE A 269 -9.38 -4.82 -15.98
CA PHE A 269 -10.54 -5.27 -16.76
C PHE A 269 -11.15 -4.20 -17.71
N GLY A 270 -10.70 -2.96 -17.64
CA GLY A 270 -11.19 -1.88 -18.48
C GLY A 270 -12.56 -1.34 -18.05
#